data_767a4402a7c77d4ee76decfd3e384ea2
#
_entry.id   767a4402a7c77d4ee76decfd3e384ea2
#
_cell.length_a   1.000
_cell.length_b   1.000
_cell.length_c   1.000
_cell.angle_alpha   90.00
_cell.angle_beta   90.00
_cell.angle_gamma   90.00
#
_symmetry.space_group_name_H-M   'P 1'
#
loop_
_entity.id
_entity.type
_entity.pdbx_description
1 polymer ?
#
loop_
_entity_poly.entity_id
_entity_poly.type
_entity_poly.pdbx_seq_one_letter_code
_entity_poly.pdbx_strand_id
1 'polypeptide(L)'
;MEKIALVTGVTGQDGSYLSELLLSKGYTVVGLVRRTVCKQSDKLDNISSLVSDNKMILESGDVTDYSSIQRIISKYRPCEVYNLAAQSHVGESFKSPISTADINYMGCLNILEAIKNTDKNIKFYQASTSEMFGDNTNCPQNENTTFVPVSPYACAKLGAHHLVGTYRKSYGIFACSGILFNHESPRRGEHFVTRKITLAAARIKLGLQDE
;
A
#
# COMPACT_ATOMS: atom_id res chain seq x y z
N MET A 1 7.07 -25.72 4.62
CA MET A 1 6.50 -25.00 3.47
C MET A 1 7.20 -23.66 3.34
N GLU A 2 7.55 -23.30 2.14
CA GLU A 2 8.15 -21.99 1.84
C GLU A 2 7.16 -20.87 2.22
N LYS A 3 7.64 -19.84 2.91
CA LYS A 3 6.81 -18.70 3.32
C LYS A 3 6.88 -17.65 2.22
N ILE A 4 5.84 -17.51 1.41
CA ILE A 4 5.77 -16.51 0.35
C ILE A 4 4.85 -15.37 0.79
N ALA A 5 5.30 -14.14 0.64
CA ALA A 5 4.50 -12.94 0.85
C ALA A 5 4.37 -12.12 -0.45
N LEU A 6 3.15 -11.75 -0.81
CA LEU A 6 2.88 -10.80 -1.89
C LEU A 6 2.73 -9.39 -1.31
N VAL A 7 3.53 -8.44 -1.80
CA VAL A 7 3.50 -7.04 -1.38
C VAL A 7 3.14 -6.16 -2.56
N THR A 8 1.99 -5.48 -2.51
CA THR A 8 1.64 -4.41 -3.45
C THR A 8 2.16 -3.07 -2.92
N GLY A 9 2.44 -2.12 -3.81
CA GLY A 9 3.04 -0.84 -3.39
C GLY A 9 4.48 -1.01 -2.86
N VAL A 10 5.17 -2.04 -3.30
CA VAL A 10 6.49 -2.47 -2.83
C VAL A 10 7.58 -1.41 -3.00
N THR A 11 7.44 -0.50 -3.97
CA THR A 11 8.40 0.58 -4.23
C THR A 11 8.19 1.81 -3.34
N GLY A 12 7.10 1.85 -2.59
CA GLY A 12 6.80 2.91 -1.64
C GLY A 12 7.63 2.80 -0.34
N GLN A 13 7.48 3.81 0.53
CA GLN A 13 8.12 3.82 1.85
C GLN A 13 7.85 2.51 2.60
N ASP A 14 6.61 2.23 2.93
CA ASP A 14 6.23 1.10 3.78
C ASP A 14 6.49 -0.25 3.10
N GLY A 15 6.20 -0.35 1.80
CA GLY A 15 6.41 -1.57 1.04
C GLY A 15 7.88 -1.98 0.98
N SER A 16 8.79 -1.03 0.87
CA SER A 16 10.23 -1.30 0.84
C SER A 16 10.76 -1.77 2.20
N TYR A 17 10.39 -1.11 3.30
CA TYR A 17 10.78 -1.56 4.65
C TYR A 17 10.14 -2.89 5.03
N LEU A 18 8.87 -3.10 4.68
CA LEU A 18 8.20 -4.38 4.91
C LEU A 18 8.89 -5.51 4.15
N SER A 19 9.31 -5.28 2.90
CA SER A 19 10.03 -6.28 2.11
C SER A 19 11.36 -6.67 2.76
N GLU A 20 12.14 -5.72 3.25
CA GLU A 20 13.37 -6.00 4.01
C GLU A 20 13.09 -6.82 5.26
N LEU A 21 12.06 -6.46 6.02
CA LEU A 21 11.65 -7.20 7.23
C LEU A 21 11.22 -8.62 6.91
N LEU A 22 10.41 -8.83 5.87
CA LEU A 22 9.93 -10.15 5.46
C LEU A 22 11.10 -11.03 5.02
N LEU A 23 12.02 -10.50 4.21
CA LEU A 23 13.24 -11.20 3.80
C LEU A 23 14.09 -11.61 5.01
N SER A 24 14.28 -10.71 5.99
CA SER A 24 15.03 -11.03 7.22
C SER A 24 14.37 -12.11 8.06
N LYS A 25 13.06 -12.32 7.90
CA LYS A 25 12.27 -13.39 8.53
C LYS A 25 12.20 -14.69 7.71
N GLY A 26 12.94 -14.75 6.60
CA GLY A 26 13.01 -15.94 5.74
C GLY A 26 11.80 -16.13 4.82
N TYR A 27 11.09 -15.06 4.48
CA TYR A 27 10.07 -15.10 3.44
C TYR A 27 10.69 -14.94 2.07
N THR A 28 10.10 -15.61 1.08
CA THR A 28 10.22 -15.21 -0.33
C THR A 28 9.26 -14.07 -0.58
N VAL A 29 9.75 -12.91 -0.99
CA VAL A 29 8.94 -11.72 -1.25
C VAL A 29 8.66 -11.57 -2.73
N VAL A 30 7.38 -11.53 -3.09
CA VAL A 30 6.90 -11.19 -4.44
C VAL A 30 6.36 -9.76 -4.40
N GLY A 31 7.03 -8.85 -5.08
CA GLY A 31 6.64 -7.44 -5.18
C GLY A 31 5.83 -7.18 -6.43
N LEU A 32 4.61 -6.65 -6.27
CA LEU A 32 3.80 -6.20 -7.40
C LEU A 32 4.24 -4.81 -7.84
N VAL A 33 4.62 -4.66 -9.10
CA VAL A 33 4.99 -3.39 -9.72
C VAL A 33 4.21 -3.16 -11.00
N ARG A 34 3.84 -1.90 -11.26
CA ARG A 34 3.22 -1.55 -12.53
C ARG A 34 4.22 -1.67 -13.68
N ARG A 35 3.77 -2.10 -14.85
CA ARG A 35 4.62 -2.28 -16.03
C ARG A 35 5.42 -1.02 -16.41
N THR A 36 4.86 0.17 -16.16
CA THR A 36 5.54 1.45 -16.37
C THR A 36 6.71 1.67 -15.41
N VAL A 37 6.64 1.12 -14.20
CA VAL A 37 7.70 1.23 -13.17
C VAL A 37 8.88 0.33 -13.51
N CYS A 38 8.66 -0.85 -14.08
CA CYS A 38 9.73 -1.77 -14.48
C CYS A 38 10.70 -1.16 -15.52
N LYS A 39 10.31 -0.08 -16.20
CA LYS A 39 11.11 0.61 -17.21
C LYS A 39 11.80 1.88 -16.70
N GLN A 40 11.56 2.29 -15.45
CA GLN A 40 12.08 3.51 -14.84
C GLN A 40 12.87 3.15 -13.58
N SER A 41 14.20 3.18 -13.67
CA SER A 41 15.10 2.84 -12.55
C SER A 41 14.80 3.64 -11.28
N ASP A 42 14.55 4.93 -11.42
CA ASP A 42 14.34 5.87 -10.32
C ASP A 42 13.15 5.50 -9.41
N LYS A 43 12.17 4.76 -9.93
CA LYS A 43 11.02 4.28 -9.14
C LYS A 43 11.30 2.99 -8.36
N LEU A 44 12.45 2.39 -8.58
CA LEU A 44 12.89 1.18 -7.87
C LEU A 44 13.93 1.49 -6.77
N ASP A 45 14.31 2.76 -6.59
CA ASP A 45 15.41 3.16 -5.70
C ASP A 45 15.28 2.56 -4.30
N ASN A 46 14.09 2.59 -3.71
CA ASN A 46 13.85 2.06 -2.38
C ASN A 46 14.06 0.55 -2.25
N ILE A 47 14.06 -0.19 -3.36
CA ILE A 47 14.21 -1.66 -3.39
C ILE A 47 15.35 -2.11 -4.31
N SER A 48 16.14 -1.19 -4.84
CA SER A 48 17.17 -1.48 -5.85
C SER A 48 18.16 -2.55 -5.38
N SER A 49 18.64 -2.48 -4.13
CA SER A 49 19.53 -3.47 -3.55
C SER A 49 18.89 -4.87 -3.41
N LEU A 50 17.59 -4.92 -3.11
CA LEU A 50 16.86 -6.19 -2.98
C LEU A 50 16.65 -6.87 -4.35
N VAL A 51 16.52 -6.07 -5.39
CA VAL A 51 16.36 -6.55 -6.77
C VAL A 51 17.69 -6.97 -7.36
N SER A 52 18.75 -6.14 -7.21
CA SER A 52 20.08 -6.44 -7.73
C SER A 52 20.70 -7.71 -7.13
N ASP A 53 20.42 -7.96 -5.85
CA ASP A 53 20.90 -9.14 -5.13
C ASP A 53 20.02 -10.38 -5.34
N ASN A 54 19.02 -10.32 -6.24
CA ASN A 54 18.02 -11.36 -6.47
C ASN A 54 17.32 -11.86 -5.19
N LYS A 55 17.17 -10.98 -4.19
CA LYS A 55 16.53 -11.33 -2.91
C LYS A 55 15.02 -11.31 -2.97
N MET A 56 14.43 -10.62 -3.95
CA MET A 56 12.98 -10.56 -4.14
C MET A 56 12.59 -10.76 -5.62
N ILE A 57 11.38 -11.23 -5.81
CA ILE A 57 10.78 -11.42 -7.14
C ILE A 57 9.91 -10.20 -7.47
N LEU A 58 10.10 -9.59 -8.64
CA LEU A 58 9.20 -8.56 -9.14
C LEU A 58 8.25 -9.16 -10.18
N GLU A 59 6.95 -8.97 -9.95
CA GLU A 59 5.88 -9.31 -10.88
C GLU A 59 5.19 -8.07 -11.43
N SER A 60 5.03 -8.05 -12.75
CA SER A 60 4.30 -6.97 -13.41
C SER A 60 2.80 -7.19 -13.33
N GLY A 61 2.08 -6.19 -12.83
CA GLY A 61 0.62 -6.18 -12.74
C GLY A 61 0.10 -4.85 -12.20
N ASP A 62 -1.22 -4.72 -12.13
CA ASP A 62 -1.89 -3.55 -11.56
C ASP A 62 -3.01 -4.02 -10.64
N VAL A 63 -3.19 -3.37 -9.48
CA VAL A 63 -4.27 -3.71 -8.54
C VAL A 63 -5.66 -3.47 -9.15
N THR A 64 -5.74 -2.58 -10.13
CA THR A 64 -6.99 -2.31 -10.87
C THR A 64 -7.32 -3.38 -11.91
N ASP A 65 -6.36 -4.23 -12.28
CA ASP A 65 -6.55 -5.35 -13.19
C ASP A 65 -6.67 -6.68 -12.43
N TYR A 66 -7.92 -7.12 -12.25
CA TYR A 66 -8.22 -8.40 -11.58
C TYR A 66 -7.46 -9.58 -12.20
N SER A 67 -7.32 -9.62 -13.53
CA SER A 67 -6.68 -10.74 -14.23
C SER A 67 -5.21 -10.86 -13.84
N SER A 68 -4.49 -9.75 -13.73
CA SER A 68 -3.09 -9.75 -13.30
C SER A 68 -2.95 -10.20 -11.84
N ILE A 69 -3.83 -9.74 -10.96
CA ILE A 69 -3.84 -10.13 -9.54
C ILE A 69 -4.16 -11.61 -9.38
N GLN A 70 -5.21 -12.10 -10.06
CA GLN A 70 -5.60 -13.51 -10.02
C GLN A 70 -4.45 -14.42 -10.52
N ARG A 71 -3.80 -14.06 -11.61
CA ARG A 71 -2.65 -14.79 -12.17
C ARG A 71 -1.50 -14.88 -11.15
N ILE A 72 -1.15 -13.76 -10.51
CA ILE A 72 -0.03 -13.71 -9.57
C ILE A 72 -0.35 -14.51 -8.29
N ILE A 73 -1.53 -14.33 -7.71
CA ILE A 73 -1.94 -15.07 -6.51
C ILE A 73 -2.01 -16.59 -6.81
N SER A 74 -2.55 -16.98 -7.97
CA SER A 74 -2.61 -18.39 -8.38
C SER A 74 -1.23 -19.00 -8.61
N LYS A 75 -0.30 -18.23 -9.21
CA LYS A 75 1.07 -18.68 -9.51
C LYS A 75 1.89 -18.93 -8.25
N TYR A 76 1.86 -17.97 -7.33
CA TYR A 76 2.74 -18.00 -6.16
C TYR A 76 2.10 -18.60 -4.91
N ARG A 77 0.77 -18.64 -4.82
CA ARG A 77 0.01 -19.09 -3.64
C ARG A 77 0.61 -18.54 -2.34
N PRO A 78 0.72 -17.21 -2.20
CA PRO A 78 1.36 -16.61 -1.04
C PRO A 78 0.61 -17.00 0.24
N CYS A 79 1.32 -17.19 1.34
CA CYS A 79 0.66 -17.37 2.64
C CYS A 79 0.14 -16.05 3.22
N GLU A 80 0.69 -14.93 2.77
CA GLU A 80 0.31 -13.58 3.22
C GLU A 80 0.32 -12.60 2.05
N VAL A 81 -0.68 -11.69 2.02
CA VAL A 81 -0.79 -10.60 1.05
C VAL A 81 -0.90 -9.27 1.79
N TYR A 82 0.00 -8.35 1.48
CA TYR A 82 0.05 -7.01 2.04
C TYR A 82 -0.31 -5.98 0.98
N ASN A 83 -1.49 -5.37 1.09
CA ASN A 83 -1.95 -4.36 0.16
C ASN A 83 -1.59 -2.95 0.64
N LEU A 84 -0.45 -2.45 0.15
CA LEU A 84 0.06 -1.11 0.42
C LEU A 84 -0.03 -0.21 -0.81
N ALA A 85 -0.47 -0.75 -1.96
CA ALA A 85 -0.69 0.05 -3.16
C ALA A 85 -1.83 1.04 -2.95
N ALA A 86 -1.57 2.30 -3.25
CA ALA A 86 -2.56 3.36 -3.14
C ALA A 86 -2.21 4.55 -4.05
N GLN A 87 -3.22 5.30 -4.47
CA GLN A 87 -3.09 6.71 -4.73
C GLN A 87 -3.21 7.39 -3.35
N SER A 88 -2.10 7.89 -2.80
CA SER A 88 -2.02 8.31 -1.39
C SER A 88 -1.98 9.82 -1.17
N HIS A 89 -2.00 10.62 -2.24
CA HIS A 89 -2.00 12.08 -2.14
C HIS A 89 -3.43 12.61 -2.05
N VAL A 90 -3.84 13.12 -0.88
CA VAL A 90 -5.20 13.60 -0.63
C VAL A 90 -5.61 14.69 -1.61
N GLY A 91 -4.76 15.71 -1.84
CA GLY A 91 -5.05 16.79 -2.80
C GLY A 91 -5.25 16.30 -4.24
N GLU A 92 -4.53 15.26 -4.67
CA GLU A 92 -4.71 14.67 -6.01
C GLU A 92 -6.03 13.91 -6.12
N SER A 93 -6.57 13.38 -5.03
CA SER A 93 -7.86 12.67 -5.05
C SER A 93 -9.04 13.55 -5.47
N PHE A 94 -8.96 14.87 -5.23
CA PHE A 94 -9.98 15.82 -5.72
C PHE A 94 -9.88 16.07 -7.22
N LYS A 95 -8.69 15.94 -7.81
CA LYS A 95 -8.49 16.11 -9.26
C LYS A 95 -8.80 14.82 -10.03
N SER A 96 -8.52 13.66 -9.42
CA SER A 96 -8.65 12.36 -10.05
C SER A 96 -9.44 11.39 -9.16
N PRO A 97 -10.72 11.69 -8.81
CA PRO A 97 -11.47 10.91 -7.83
C PRO A 97 -11.77 9.48 -8.31
N ILE A 98 -12.06 9.30 -9.60
CA ILE A 98 -12.36 7.98 -10.19
C ILE A 98 -11.12 7.09 -10.10
N SER A 99 -9.97 7.54 -10.57
CA SER A 99 -8.72 6.78 -10.48
C SER A 99 -8.33 6.47 -9.03
N THR A 100 -8.61 7.40 -8.11
CA THR A 100 -8.41 7.19 -6.67
C THR A 100 -9.30 6.06 -6.14
N ALA A 101 -10.57 6.03 -6.53
CA ALA A 101 -11.50 4.98 -6.15
C ALA A 101 -11.11 3.62 -6.77
N ASP A 102 -10.74 3.60 -8.04
CA ASP A 102 -10.31 2.39 -8.74
C ASP A 102 -9.08 1.75 -8.06
N ILE A 103 -8.07 2.56 -7.72
CA ILE A 103 -6.87 2.05 -7.07
C ILE A 103 -7.16 1.63 -5.62
N ASN A 104 -7.78 2.50 -4.83
CA ASN A 104 -7.86 2.32 -3.38
C ASN A 104 -9.00 1.41 -2.94
N TYR A 105 -10.14 1.41 -3.65
CA TYR A 105 -11.29 0.58 -3.34
C TYR A 105 -11.35 -0.66 -4.23
N MET A 106 -11.42 -0.48 -5.56
CA MET A 106 -11.51 -1.62 -6.48
C MET A 106 -10.24 -2.48 -6.45
N GLY A 107 -9.06 -1.87 -6.29
CA GLY A 107 -7.81 -2.63 -6.10
C GLY A 107 -7.85 -3.55 -4.88
N CYS A 108 -8.39 -3.08 -3.76
CA CYS A 108 -8.60 -3.93 -2.58
C CYS A 108 -9.60 -5.06 -2.86
N LEU A 109 -10.71 -4.75 -3.51
CA LEU A 109 -11.74 -5.73 -3.89
C LEU A 109 -11.17 -6.81 -4.81
N ASN A 110 -10.40 -6.44 -5.83
CA ASN A 110 -9.75 -7.37 -6.75
C ASN A 110 -8.85 -8.37 -6.02
N ILE A 111 -8.06 -7.90 -5.06
CA ILE A 111 -7.18 -8.78 -4.29
C ILE A 111 -7.99 -9.73 -3.40
N LEU A 112 -9.01 -9.23 -2.71
CA LEU A 112 -9.88 -10.06 -1.86
C LEU A 112 -10.63 -11.12 -2.67
N GLU A 113 -11.15 -10.78 -3.86
CA GLU A 113 -11.78 -11.73 -4.78
C GLU A 113 -10.78 -12.79 -5.27
N ALA A 114 -9.56 -12.39 -5.63
CA ALA A 114 -8.53 -13.32 -6.06
C ALA A 114 -8.12 -14.29 -4.94
N ILE A 115 -8.01 -13.81 -3.70
CA ILE A 115 -7.76 -14.66 -2.52
C ILE A 115 -8.92 -15.65 -2.34
N LYS A 116 -10.15 -15.15 -2.32
CA LYS A 116 -11.35 -15.98 -2.14
C LYS A 116 -11.44 -17.10 -3.18
N ASN A 117 -11.08 -16.78 -4.43
CA ASN A 117 -11.16 -17.72 -5.56
C ASN A 117 -9.94 -18.65 -5.68
N THR A 118 -8.84 -18.38 -4.95
CA THR A 118 -7.62 -19.20 -5.01
C THR A 118 -7.45 -20.05 -3.74
N ASP A 119 -7.34 -19.41 -2.58
CA ASP A 119 -7.16 -20.08 -1.29
C ASP A 119 -7.55 -19.13 -0.15
N LYS A 120 -8.62 -19.48 0.59
CA LYS A 120 -9.11 -18.69 1.72
C LYS A 120 -8.19 -18.69 2.95
N ASN A 121 -7.17 -19.56 2.99
CA ASN A 121 -6.18 -19.58 4.06
C ASN A 121 -5.10 -18.50 3.88
N ILE A 122 -5.04 -17.85 2.73
CA ILE A 122 -4.15 -16.69 2.51
C ILE A 122 -4.58 -15.57 3.45
N LYS A 123 -3.64 -15.09 4.27
CA LYS A 123 -3.86 -13.95 5.15
C LYS A 123 -3.75 -12.64 4.39
N PHE A 124 -4.64 -11.73 4.64
CA PHE A 124 -4.69 -10.43 3.96
C PHE A 124 -4.56 -9.27 4.95
N TYR A 125 -3.66 -8.35 4.64
CA TYR A 125 -3.51 -7.07 5.34
C TYR A 125 -3.81 -5.91 4.39
N GLN A 126 -4.67 -4.99 4.82
CA GLN A 126 -5.01 -3.74 4.13
C GLN A 126 -4.42 -2.55 4.88
N ALA A 127 -3.63 -1.73 4.20
CA ALA A 127 -3.29 -0.41 4.70
C ALA A 127 -4.51 0.50 4.62
N SER A 128 -5.13 0.76 5.76
CA SER A 128 -6.13 1.81 5.94
C SER A 128 -5.45 3.11 6.36
N THR A 129 -6.20 4.14 6.74
CA THR A 129 -5.66 5.47 7.00
C THR A 129 -6.42 6.20 8.10
N SER A 130 -5.74 7.05 8.86
CA SER A 130 -6.36 7.99 9.81
C SER A 130 -7.25 9.03 9.12
N GLU A 131 -7.06 9.30 7.82
CA GLU A 131 -7.93 10.19 7.04
C GLU A 131 -9.41 9.76 7.02
N MET A 132 -9.69 8.48 7.34
CA MET A 132 -11.06 8.00 7.51
C MET A 132 -11.80 8.69 8.65
N PHE A 133 -11.08 9.15 9.69
CA PHE A 133 -11.68 9.90 10.78
C PHE A 133 -12.10 11.31 10.35
N GLY A 134 -11.40 11.91 9.38
CA GLY A 134 -11.77 13.19 8.76
C GLY A 134 -12.02 14.30 9.77
N ASP A 135 -13.22 14.87 9.73
CA ASP A 135 -13.63 15.98 10.62
C ASP A 135 -14.10 15.54 12.02
N ASN A 136 -13.85 14.29 12.41
CA ASN A 136 -14.19 13.85 13.75
C ASN A 136 -13.32 14.55 14.80
N THR A 137 -13.97 15.25 15.73
CA THR A 137 -13.31 16.04 16.80
C THR A 137 -12.99 15.23 18.06
N ASN A 138 -13.43 13.97 18.14
CA ASN A 138 -13.14 13.10 19.29
C ASN A 138 -11.65 12.74 19.32
N CYS A 139 -10.98 13.05 20.41
CA CYS A 139 -9.56 12.81 20.59
C CYS A 139 -9.31 12.30 22.03
N PRO A 140 -8.47 11.28 22.24
CA PRO A 140 -7.75 10.50 21.21
C PRO A 140 -8.68 9.59 20.39
N GLN A 141 -8.35 9.40 19.11
CA GLN A 141 -9.06 8.48 18.22
C GLN A 141 -8.67 7.02 18.49
N ASN A 142 -9.62 6.11 18.34
CA ASN A 142 -9.41 4.67 18.45
C ASN A 142 -10.34 3.91 17.48
N GLU A 143 -10.35 2.59 17.54
CA GLU A 143 -11.11 1.72 16.63
C GLU A 143 -12.64 1.88 16.75
N ASN A 144 -13.13 2.48 17.85
CA ASN A 144 -14.55 2.76 18.08
C ASN A 144 -14.94 4.19 17.68
N THR A 145 -13.96 5.03 17.31
CA THR A 145 -14.22 6.40 16.85
C THR A 145 -14.94 6.37 15.51
N THR A 146 -16.02 7.10 15.37
CA THR A 146 -16.82 7.18 14.15
C THR A 146 -16.00 7.78 13.01
N PHE A 147 -16.04 7.15 11.84
CA PHE A 147 -15.41 7.68 10.63
C PHE A 147 -16.26 8.78 10.00
N VAL A 148 -15.65 9.91 9.65
CA VAL A 148 -16.27 11.08 9.01
C VAL A 148 -15.38 11.56 7.85
N PRO A 149 -15.21 10.75 6.77
CA PRO A 149 -14.27 11.06 5.69
C PRO A 149 -14.66 12.33 4.94
N VAL A 150 -13.67 13.19 4.62
CA VAL A 150 -13.88 14.50 3.98
C VAL A 150 -13.11 14.63 2.65
N SER A 151 -12.61 13.54 2.09
CA SER A 151 -11.94 13.53 0.79
C SER A 151 -12.28 12.28 -0.01
N PRO A 152 -12.20 12.32 -1.37
CA PRO A 152 -12.36 11.12 -2.19
C PRO A 152 -11.39 10.00 -1.80
N TYR A 153 -10.16 10.36 -1.40
CA TYR A 153 -9.18 9.41 -0.87
C TYR A 153 -9.70 8.71 0.40
N ALA A 154 -10.15 9.49 1.39
CA ALA A 154 -10.65 8.95 2.64
C ALA A 154 -11.89 8.07 2.44
N CYS A 155 -12.82 8.48 1.56
CA CYS A 155 -14.01 7.70 1.19
C CYS A 155 -13.62 6.36 0.56
N ALA A 156 -12.69 6.34 -0.39
CA ALA A 156 -12.23 5.12 -1.05
C ALA A 156 -11.53 4.17 -0.05
N LYS A 157 -10.69 4.70 0.83
CA LYS A 157 -10.02 3.94 1.89
C LYS A 157 -11.01 3.39 2.93
N LEU A 158 -12.03 4.17 3.31
CA LEU A 158 -13.08 3.71 4.22
C LEU A 158 -13.90 2.57 3.58
N GLY A 159 -14.25 2.68 2.32
CA GLY A 159 -14.91 1.61 1.58
C GLY A 159 -14.07 0.33 1.60
N ALA A 160 -12.77 0.40 1.30
CA ALA A 160 -11.84 -0.72 1.37
C ALA A 160 -11.73 -1.31 2.79
N HIS A 161 -11.68 -0.46 3.81
CA HIS A 161 -11.66 -0.88 5.21
C HIS A 161 -12.88 -1.73 5.58
N HIS A 162 -14.07 -1.31 5.16
CA HIS A 162 -15.31 -2.08 5.40
C HIS A 162 -15.38 -3.37 4.59
N LEU A 163 -14.86 -3.39 3.33
CA LEU A 163 -14.72 -4.62 2.55
C LEU A 163 -13.95 -5.70 3.30
N VAL A 164 -12.81 -5.34 3.90
CA VAL A 164 -11.98 -6.28 4.68
C VAL A 164 -12.80 -6.93 5.79
N GLY A 165 -13.58 -6.13 6.54
CA GLY A 165 -14.47 -6.64 7.57
C GLY A 165 -15.56 -7.56 7.03
N THR A 166 -16.14 -7.20 5.89
CA THR A 166 -17.16 -8.00 5.19
C THR A 166 -16.61 -9.34 4.72
N TYR A 167 -15.45 -9.36 4.07
CA TYR A 167 -14.81 -10.59 3.57
C TYR A 167 -14.41 -11.52 4.71
N ARG A 168 -13.89 -10.97 5.83
CA ARG A 168 -13.60 -11.74 7.03
C ARG A 168 -14.86 -12.44 7.58
N LYS A 169 -15.97 -11.72 7.70
CA LYS A 169 -17.22 -12.24 8.27
C LYS A 169 -17.93 -13.20 7.32
N SER A 170 -18.03 -12.86 6.03
CA SER A 170 -18.84 -13.59 5.06
C SER A 170 -18.13 -14.81 4.47
N TYR A 171 -16.82 -14.78 4.32
CA TYR A 171 -16.07 -15.84 3.63
C TYR A 171 -15.06 -16.56 4.51
N GLY A 172 -14.87 -16.14 5.78
CA GLY A 172 -13.93 -16.74 6.71
C GLY A 172 -12.46 -16.50 6.38
N ILE A 173 -12.14 -15.50 5.56
CA ILE A 173 -10.76 -15.13 5.22
C ILE A 173 -10.13 -14.41 6.41
N PHE A 174 -8.90 -14.79 6.80
CA PHE A 174 -8.13 -13.97 7.74
C PHE A 174 -7.75 -12.66 7.06
N ALA A 175 -8.51 -11.60 7.29
CA ALA A 175 -8.29 -10.28 6.72
C ALA A 175 -8.34 -9.22 7.81
N CYS A 176 -7.34 -8.35 7.85
CA CYS A 176 -7.26 -7.24 8.82
C CYS A 176 -6.83 -5.94 8.15
N SER A 177 -7.12 -4.83 8.82
CA SER A 177 -6.75 -3.49 8.38
C SER A 177 -5.95 -2.79 9.47
N GLY A 178 -4.80 -2.19 9.12
CA GLY A 178 -4.09 -1.27 9.99
C GLY A 178 -4.52 0.16 9.71
N ILE A 179 -4.96 0.89 10.73
CA ILE A 179 -5.27 2.32 10.60
C ILE A 179 -3.97 3.10 10.76
N LEU A 180 -3.37 3.46 9.63
CA LEU A 180 -2.09 4.14 9.61
C LEU A 180 -2.28 5.64 9.80
N PHE A 181 -1.61 6.20 10.79
CA PHE A 181 -1.43 7.64 10.96
C PHE A 181 -0.21 8.11 10.17
N ASN A 182 0.03 9.43 10.13
CA ASN A 182 1.19 9.99 9.46
C ASN A 182 2.48 9.42 10.07
N HIS A 183 3.35 8.90 9.21
CA HIS A 183 4.62 8.33 9.58
C HIS A 183 5.66 8.62 8.51
N GLU A 184 6.85 8.94 8.94
CA GLU A 184 7.89 9.52 8.10
C GLU A 184 9.17 8.68 8.14
N SER A 185 9.92 8.72 7.04
CA SER A 185 11.24 8.10 6.97
C SER A 185 12.07 8.75 5.86
N PRO A 186 13.37 8.41 5.72
CA PRO A 186 14.19 8.83 4.59
C PRO A 186 13.63 8.40 3.22
N ARG A 187 12.75 7.38 3.17
CA ARG A 187 12.09 6.89 1.94
C ARG A 187 10.75 7.57 1.66
N ARG A 188 10.37 8.59 2.44
CA ARG A 188 9.14 9.35 2.19
C ARG A 188 9.25 10.07 0.85
N GLY A 189 8.18 10.03 0.06
CA GLY A 189 8.14 10.74 -1.23
C GLY A 189 8.34 12.25 -1.07
N GLU A 190 9.10 12.87 -1.94
CA GLU A 190 9.48 14.29 -1.87
C GLU A 190 8.30 15.25 -2.00
N HIS A 191 7.17 14.80 -2.54
CA HIS A 191 5.94 15.59 -2.67
C HIS A 191 5.15 15.71 -1.36
N PHE A 192 5.49 14.95 -0.31
CA PHE A 192 4.88 15.07 1.01
C PHE A 192 5.50 16.21 1.81
N VAL A 193 4.66 16.88 2.65
CA VAL A 193 5.03 18.12 3.34
C VAL A 193 6.29 17.96 4.19
N THR A 194 6.42 16.91 4.97
CA THR A 194 7.56 16.70 5.86
C THR A 194 8.87 16.55 5.08
N ARG A 195 8.83 15.78 3.98
CA ARG A 195 10.01 15.62 3.13
C ARG A 195 10.38 16.90 2.39
N LYS A 196 9.38 17.69 1.92
CA LYS A 196 9.63 19.02 1.36
C LYS A 196 10.36 19.93 2.35
N ILE A 197 9.87 19.99 3.60
CA ILE A 197 10.47 20.84 4.64
C ILE A 197 11.92 20.41 4.92
N THR A 198 12.17 19.10 5.12
CA THR A 198 13.51 18.61 5.44
C THR A 198 14.51 18.82 4.30
N LEU A 199 14.07 18.64 3.05
CA LEU A 199 14.90 18.91 1.87
C LEU A 199 15.18 20.40 1.71
N ALA A 200 14.18 21.28 1.86
CA ALA A 200 14.35 22.71 1.79
C ALA A 200 15.33 23.19 2.86
N ALA A 201 15.14 22.79 4.11
CA ALA A 201 16.05 23.15 5.21
C ALA A 201 17.50 22.72 4.94
N ALA A 202 17.70 21.52 4.40
CA ALA A 202 19.03 21.04 4.04
C ALA A 202 19.65 21.87 2.89
N ARG A 203 18.87 22.15 1.84
CA ARG A 203 19.32 22.97 0.69
C ARG A 203 19.67 24.39 1.10
N ILE A 204 18.84 25.03 1.93
CA ILE A 204 19.11 26.38 2.47
C ILE A 204 20.42 26.37 3.26
N LYS A 205 20.60 25.41 4.14
CA LYS A 205 21.83 25.27 4.94
C LYS A 205 23.08 25.10 4.08
N LEU A 206 22.96 24.46 2.92
CA LEU A 206 24.07 24.25 1.96
C LEU A 206 24.23 25.39 0.95
N GLY A 207 23.41 26.45 1.01
CA GLY A 207 23.42 27.54 0.04
C GLY A 207 22.94 27.16 -1.36
N LEU A 208 22.13 26.10 -1.47
CA LEU A 208 21.56 25.60 -2.73
C LEU A 208 20.15 26.13 -3.00
N GLN A 209 19.56 26.84 -2.04
CA GLN A 209 18.22 27.41 -2.10
C GLN A 209 18.16 28.60 -1.13
N ASP A 210 17.48 29.69 -1.49
CA ASP A 210 17.42 30.90 -0.67
C ASP A 210 16.27 30.86 0.34
N GLU A 211 15.12 30.24 0.00
CA GLU A 211 13.92 30.10 0.84
C GLU A 211 13.09 28.84 0.49
#